data_0588f4f6ab6c979ce376cb0953bbd0ad
#
_entry.id   0588f4f6ab6c979ce376cb0953bbd0ad
#
_cell.length_a   1.000
_cell.length_b   1.000
_cell.length_c   1.000
_cell.angle_alpha   90.00
_cell.angle_beta   90.00
_cell.angle_gamma   90.00
#
_symmetry.space_group_name_H-M   'P 1'
#
loop_
_entity.id
_entity.type
_entity.pdbx_description
1 polymer ?
#
loop_
_entity_poly.entity_id
_entity_poly.type
_entity_poly.pdbx_seq_one_letter_code
_entity_poly.pdbx_strand_id
1 'polypeptide(L)'
;MKIDIPCPPAEVAHSRTLPGTFYADPVIFEAEKQAIFMKSWHYACHETALAEKGAFVTLQIFDQRVFVVCDRDGQIRAFFNVCPHRGHHLLEGCGQEKMITCHYHGWSFDLTGRLAAARESGEGKKFVGSGLCLKPVQVGFLAGFVFVNLDTGAAPFSNFTAELAASIANVIPDLSGYKVREGTSYFGGDYECNWKVAIDNYLECYHCETAHKSFCDMMDVKRSTFTLHDNFIYQFVPSGGKETSAAYPINLVEDAVDGHFWLLFPNIVFSIFPGTKNFSVSWVEPVSVEMSIRRFVTLTPDNISKEREAARSKWGLSVLNEEDRQICRSVQNGMSQRGFDMGYYLLDSLNGNLSENTVRQFHRMYMRWMFPDAGVRT
;
A
#
# COMPACT_ATOMS: atom_id res chain seq x y z
N MET A 1 8.77 -22.85 -6.60
CA MET A 1 8.87 -23.26 -8.03
C MET A 1 8.95 -21.97 -8.83
N LYS A 2 10.01 -21.75 -9.62
CA LYS A 2 10.11 -20.54 -10.46
C LYS A 2 9.08 -20.71 -11.58
N ILE A 3 8.06 -19.85 -11.61
CA ILE A 3 7.07 -19.85 -12.70
C ILE A 3 7.74 -19.15 -13.87
N ASP A 4 7.91 -19.86 -14.98
CA ASP A 4 8.51 -19.31 -16.19
C ASP A 4 7.43 -18.58 -16.98
N ILE A 5 7.50 -17.26 -16.97
CA ILE A 5 6.61 -16.38 -17.75
C ILE A 5 7.43 -15.64 -18.79
N PRO A 6 6.91 -15.40 -20.00
CA PRO A 6 7.62 -14.69 -21.03
C PRO A 6 7.86 -13.23 -20.62
N CYS A 7 9.09 -12.75 -20.81
CA CYS A 7 9.40 -11.35 -20.66
C CYS A 7 8.64 -10.54 -21.73
N PRO A 8 7.96 -9.44 -21.37
CA PRO A 8 7.31 -8.57 -22.33
C PRO A 8 8.28 -8.02 -23.38
N PRO A 9 7.77 -7.60 -24.55
CA PRO A 9 8.58 -6.95 -25.57
C PRO A 9 9.30 -5.70 -25.05
N ALA A 10 10.44 -5.36 -25.61
CA ALA A 10 11.27 -4.22 -25.19
C ALA A 10 10.52 -2.86 -25.27
N GLU A 11 9.54 -2.75 -26.14
CA GLU A 11 8.67 -1.57 -26.30
C GLU A 11 7.90 -1.21 -25.03
N VAL A 12 7.65 -2.17 -24.12
CA VAL A 12 6.92 -1.94 -22.86
C VAL A 12 7.62 -0.88 -22.00
N ALA A 13 8.94 -0.86 -21.95
CA ALA A 13 9.66 0.16 -21.19
C ALA A 13 9.76 1.53 -21.89
N HIS A 14 9.28 1.67 -23.12
CA HIS A 14 9.49 2.84 -23.96
C HIS A 14 8.22 3.50 -24.47
N SER A 15 7.39 2.79 -25.24
CA SER A 15 6.26 3.37 -25.98
C SER A 15 4.95 2.61 -25.86
N ARG A 16 4.96 1.41 -25.31
CA ARG A 16 3.79 0.54 -25.17
C ARG A 16 3.58 0.16 -23.70
N THR A 17 2.32 -0.01 -23.31
CA THR A 17 1.95 -0.52 -21.97
C THR A 17 2.31 -2.00 -21.82
N LEU A 18 2.14 -2.54 -20.61
CA LEU A 18 2.17 -4.00 -20.45
C LEU A 18 1.11 -4.66 -21.34
N PRO A 19 1.38 -5.85 -21.90
CA PRO A 19 0.37 -6.62 -22.60
C PRO A 19 -0.86 -6.90 -21.73
N GLY A 20 -2.06 -6.96 -22.36
CA GLY A 20 -3.30 -7.28 -21.67
C GLY A 20 -3.25 -8.59 -20.88
N THR A 21 -2.47 -9.58 -21.34
CA THR A 21 -2.23 -10.84 -20.64
C THR A 21 -1.62 -10.64 -19.26
N PHE A 22 -0.83 -9.57 -19.03
CA PHE A 22 -0.28 -9.26 -17.71
C PHE A 22 -1.34 -8.82 -16.69
N TYR A 23 -2.52 -8.47 -17.15
CA TYR A 23 -3.65 -8.07 -16.31
C TYR A 23 -4.72 -9.17 -16.20
N ALA A 24 -4.67 -10.20 -17.05
CA ALA A 24 -5.73 -11.20 -17.16
C ALA A 24 -5.27 -12.66 -16.96
N ASP A 25 -3.96 -12.96 -17.01
CA ASP A 25 -3.45 -14.31 -16.87
C ASP A 25 -3.19 -14.67 -15.41
N PRO A 26 -3.89 -15.69 -14.85
CA PRO A 26 -3.67 -16.13 -13.47
C PRO A 26 -2.27 -16.71 -13.23
N VAL A 27 -1.57 -17.20 -14.25
CA VAL A 27 -0.19 -17.69 -14.12
C VAL A 27 0.76 -16.52 -13.86
N ILE A 28 0.59 -15.41 -14.56
CA ILE A 28 1.36 -14.19 -14.32
C ILE A 28 1.05 -13.63 -12.93
N PHE A 29 -0.21 -13.60 -12.52
CA PHE A 29 -0.60 -13.17 -11.18
C PHE A 29 0.05 -14.00 -10.07
N GLU A 30 0.15 -15.32 -10.25
CA GLU A 30 0.82 -16.18 -9.28
C GLU A 30 2.34 -15.92 -9.24
N ALA A 31 2.95 -15.61 -10.39
CA ALA A 31 4.35 -15.19 -10.44
C ALA A 31 4.58 -13.84 -9.74
N GLU A 32 3.66 -12.87 -9.86
CA GLU A 32 3.69 -11.59 -9.16
C GLU A 32 3.70 -11.76 -7.64
N LYS A 33 2.88 -12.68 -7.11
CA LYS A 33 2.90 -12.97 -5.67
C LYS A 33 4.30 -13.31 -5.19
N GLN A 34 5.01 -14.17 -5.92
CA GLN A 34 6.34 -14.64 -5.54
C GLN A 34 7.45 -13.61 -5.82
N ALA A 35 7.40 -12.93 -6.96
CA ALA A 35 8.44 -12.02 -7.40
C ALA A 35 8.34 -10.65 -6.72
N ILE A 36 7.12 -10.17 -6.45
CA ILE A 36 6.84 -8.83 -5.94
C ILE A 36 6.35 -8.91 -4.50
N PHE A 37 5.16 -9.45 -4.26
CA PHE A 37 4.48 -9.28 -2.96
C PHE A 37 5.14 -10.05 -1.81
N MET A 38 5.73 -11.23 -2.04
CA MET A 38 6.47 -11.94 -0.99
C MET A 38 7.79 -11.27 -0.61
N LYS A 39 8.22 -10.24 -1.37
CA LYS A 39 9.47 -9.52 -1.17
C LYS A 39 9.29 -8.02 -0.95
N SER A 40 8.08 -7.50 -1.10
CA SER A 40 7.78 -6.09 -0.89
C SER A 40 7.37 -5.79 0.54
N TRP A 41 7.29 -4.50 0.86
CA TRP A 41 6.82 -4.01 2.14
C TRP A 41 5.30 -3.85 2.12
N HIS A 42 4.63 -4.31 3.17
CA HIS A 42 3.18 -4.27 3.35
C HIS A 42 2.82 -3.42 4.56
N TYR A 43 1.78 -2.61 4.43
CA TYR A 43 1.22 -1.88 5.56
C TYR A 43 0.67 -2.85 6.60
N ALA A 44 1.03 -2.64 7.86
CA ALA A 44 0.53 -3.43 8.98
C ALA A 44 -0.47 -2.64 9.83
N CYS A 45 -0.03 -1.51 10.40
CA CYS A 45 -0.88 -0.66 11.25
C CYS A 45 -0.22 0.73 11.42
N HIS A 46 -0.92 1.63 12.11
CA HIS A 46 -0.29 2.82 12.68
C HIS A 46 0.36 2.46 14.03
N GLU A 47 1.48 3.10 14.36
CA GLU A 47 2.26 2.79 15.58
C GLU A 47 1.45 2.92 16.88
N THR A 48 0.43 3.78 16.90
CA THR A 48 -0.46 3.93 18.08
C THR A 48 -1.25 2.66 18.41
N ALA A 49 -1.46 1.76 17.46
CA ALA A 49 -2.08 0.46 17.71
C ALA A 49 -1.14 -0.48 18.51
N LEU A 50 0.13 -0.14 18.60
CA LEU A 50 1.18 -0.90 19.29
C LEU A 50 1.83 -0.10 20.44
N ALA A 51 1.17 0.94 20.94
CA ALA A 51 1.71 1.82 21.98
C ALA A 51 1.93 1.11 23.32
N GLU A 52 1.12 0.12 23.62
CA GLU A 52 1.18 -0.62 24.88
C GLU A 52 1.99 -1.92 24.75
N LYS A 53 2.76 -2.26 25.80
CA LYS A 53 3.51 -3.53 25.85
C LYS A 53 2.55 -4.72 25.73
N GLY A 54 2.81 -5.59 24.79
CA GLY A 54 1.97 -6.73 24.47
C GLY A 54 0.86 -6.44 23.45
N ALA A 55 0.64 -5.17 23.09
CA ALA A 55 -0.30 -4.84 22.03
C ALA A 55 0.12 -5.50 20.70
N PHE A 56 -0.82 -6.09 19.99
CA PHE A 56 -0.58 -6.77 18.74
C PHE A 56 -1.65 -6.50 17.70
N VAL A 57 -1.26 -6.66 16.44
CA VAL A 57 -2.15 -6.63 15.26
C VAL A 57 -1.79 -7.79 14.34
N THR A 58 -2.78 -8.50 13.81
CA THR A 58 -2.58 -9.54 12.80
C THR A 58 -2.90 -9.00 11.41
N LEU A 59 -2.20 -9.51 10.40
CA LEU A 59 -2.48 -9.22 9.00
C LEU A 59 -2.27 -10.48 8.16
N GLN A 60 -2.89 -10.49 6.99
CA GLN A 60 -2.75 -11.57 6.01
C GLN A 60 -2.20 -11.00 4.72
N ILE A 61 -1.16 -11.62 4.18
CA ILE A 61 -0.54 -11.31 2.90
C ILE A 61 -0.70 -12.56 2.04
N PHE A 62 -1.71 -12.57 1.17
CA PHE A 62 -2.18 -13.76 0.46
C PHE A 62 -2.47 -14.94 1.41
N ASP A 63 -1.71 -16.01 1.30
CA ASP A 63 -1.80 -17.21 2.14
C ASP A 63 -0.94 -17.14 3.41
N GLN A 64 -0.13 -16.07 3.56
CA GLN A 64 0.76 -15.90 4.71
C GLN A 64 0.08 -15.07 5.81
N ARG A 65 0.06 -15.60 7.02
CA ARG A 65 -0.42 -14.88 8.21
C ARG A 65 0.77 -14.36 9.01
N VAL A 66 0.67 -13.11 9.43
CA VAL A 66 1.69 -12.39 10.21
C VAL A 66 1.02 -11.72 11.40
N PHE A 67 1.76 -11.52 12.46
CA PHE A 67 1.38 -10.57 13.51
C PHE A 67 2.56 -9.65 13.84
N VAL A 68 2.22 -8.43 14.24
CA VAL A 68 3.14 -7.43 14.76
C VAL A 68 2.80 -7.23 16.23
N VAL A 69 3.81 -7.11 17.09
CA VAL A 69 3.64 -7.01 18.54
C VAL A 69 4.64 -6.03 19.15
N CYS A 70 4.21 -5.26 20.15
CA CYS A 70 5.10 -4.48 21.02
C CYS A 70 5.64 -5.38 22.13
N ASP A 71 6.96 -5.60 22.18
CA ASP A 71 7.56 -6.43 23.22
C ASP A 71 7.64 -5.71 24.59
N ARG A 72 8.22 -6.39 25.60
CA ARG A 72 8.33 -5.84 26.94
C ARG A 72 9.27 -4.65 27.05
N ASP A 73 10.19 -4.50 26.11
CA ASP A 73 11.14 -3.41 26.04
C ASP A 73 10.64 -2.24 25.19
N GLY A 74 9.40 -2.36 24.65
CA GLY A 74 8.80 -1.37 23.75
C GLY A 74 9.27 -1.48 22.31
N GLN A 75 9.95 -2.58 21.95
CA GLN A 75 10.38 -2.81 20.58
C GLN A 75 9.26 -3.47 19.78
N ILE A 76 9.00 -2.96 18.59
CA ILE A 76 8.03 -3.56 17.65
C ILE A 76 8.72 -4.71 16.92
N ARG A 77 8.10 -5.88 17.00
CA ARG A 77 8.54 -7.10 16.32
C ARG A 77 7.42 -7.68 15.47
N ALA A 78 7.79 -8.44 14.46
CA ALA A 78 6.83 -9.17 13.65
C ALA A 78 7.26 -10.63 13.46
N PHE A 79 6.28 -11.52 13.37
CA PHE A 79 6.50 -12.96 13.23
C PHE A 79 5.45 -13.55 12.29
N PHE A 80 5.81 -14.66 11.62
CA PHE A 80 4.81 -15.49 10.98
C PHE A 80 3.84 -16.02 12.05
N ASN A 81 2.56 -15.89 11.82
CA ASN A 81 1.49 -16.26 12.75
C ASN A 81 1.20 -17.75 12.69
N VAL A 82 2.23 -18.55 12.97
CA VAL A 82 2.16 -20.02 12.89
C VAL A 82 2.99 -20.64 14.00
N CYS A 83 2.39 -21.60 14.72
CA CYS A 83 3.08 -22.36 15.75
C CYS A 83 4.05 -23.38 15.11
N PRO A 84 5.35 -23.35 15.45
CA PRO A 84 6.32 -24.27 14.87
C PRO A 84 6.12 -25.74 15.27
N HIS A 85 5.25 -26.02 16.26
CA HIS A 85 4.93 -27.37 16.66
C HIS A 85 4.15 -28.12 15.56
N ARG A 86 2.95 -27.64 15.17
CA ARG A 86 2.05 -28.30 14.21
C ARG A 86 1.21 -27.31 13.38
N GLY A 87 1.71 -26.11 13.12
CA GLY A 87 1.15 -25.20 12.15
C GLY A 87 -0.14 -24.45 12.56
N HIS A 88 -0.56 -24.57 13.85
CA HIS A 88 -1.74 -23.80 14.32
C HIS A 88 -1.43 -22.30 14.32
N HIS A 89 -2.38 -21.44 13.95
CA HIS A 89 -2.22 -19.99 14.10
C HIS A 89 -2.23 -19.58 15.58
N LEU A 90 -1.56 -18.49 15.91
CA LEU A 90 -1.28 -18.09 17.29
C LEU A 90 -2.20 -17.00 17.77
N LEU A 91 -2.39 -15.95 16.98
CA LEU A 91 -3.14 -14.75 17.31
C LEU A 91 -4.17 -14.43 16.22
N GLU A 92 -5.25 -13.69 16.59
CA GLU A 92 -6.27 -13.27 15.65
C GLU A 92 -6.73 -11.84 15.96
N GLY A 93 -6.91 -11.02 14.91
CA GLY A 93 -7.36 -9.63 15.02
C GLY A 93 -6.31 -8.72 15.66
N CYS A 94 -6.70 -7.97 16.66
CA CYS A 94 -5.85 -7.10 17.47
C CYS A 94 -6.19 -7.25 18.95
N GLY A 95 -5.24 -6.95 19.82
CA GLY A 95 -5.43 -7.09 21.26
C GLY A 95 -4.13 -6.86 22.02
N GLN A 96 -4.06 -7.38 23.23
CA GLN A 96 -2.90 -7.27 24.10
C GLN A 96 -2.64 -8.60 24.80
N GLU A 97 -1.41 -9.10 24.70
CA GLU A 97 -1.00 -10.38 25.28
C GLU A 97 0.29 -10.23 26.08
N LYS A 98 0.38 -10.96 27.20
CA LYS A 98 1.62 -11.06 27.99
C LYS A 98 2.58 -12.13 27.45
N MET A 99 2.02 -13.13 26.80
CA MET A 99 2.66 -14.28 26.20
C MET A 99 1.85 -14.74 25.00
N ILE A 100 2.49 -15.18 23.94
CA ILE A 100 1.84 -15.71 22.74
C ILE A 100 1.61 -17.20 22.94
N THR A 101 0.39 -17.61 23.25
CA THR A 101 0.09 -19.01 23.59
C THR A 101 -0.69 -19.71 22.49
N CYS A 102 -0.15 -20.81 22.00
CA CYS A 102 -0.82 -21.69 21.04
C CYS A 102 -1.98 -22.44 21.70
N HIS A 103 -3.20 -22.21 21.26
CA HIS A 103 -4.39 -22.84 21.83
C HIS A 103 -4.53 -24.34 21.53
N TYR A 104 -3.68 -24.88 20.61
CA TYR A 104 -3.75 -26.31 20.30
C TYR A 104 -3.09 -27.19 21.38
N HIS A 105 -1.84 -26.91 21.79
CA HIS A 105 -1.13 -27.71 22.77
C HIS A 105 -0.50 -26.91 23.92
N GLY A 106 -0.84 -25.60 24.05
CA GLY A 106 -0.36 -24.76 25.12
C GLY A 106 1.11 -24.33 25.04
N TRP A 107 1.76 -24.48 23.87
CA TRP A 107 3.09 -23.91 23.69
C TRP A 107 3.01 -22.37 23.79
N SER A 108 3.86 -21.80 24.66
CA SER A 108 3.83 -20.37 24.93
C SER A 108 5.18 -19.76 24.59
N PHE A 109 5.11 -18.67 23.86
CA PHE A 109 6.27 -17.89 23.43
C PHE A 109 6.25 -16.53 24.13
N ASP A 110 7.42 -16.02 24.51
CA ASP A 110 7.52 -14.63 24.94
C ASP A 110 7.33 -13.66 23.75
N LEU A 111 7.24 -12.38 24.06
CA LEU A 111 7.00 -11.36 23.03
C LEU A 111 8.22 -11.11 22.11
N THR A 112 9.38 -11.73 22.42
CA THR A 112 10.53 -11.78 21.52
C THR A 112 10.51 -12.99 20.59
N GLY A 113 9.45 -13.80 20.67
CA GLY A 113 9.24 -15.00 19.86
C GLY A 113 9.89 -16.27 20.40
N ARG A 114 10.60 -16.25 21.53
CA ARG A 114 11.26 -17.43 22.10
C ARG A 114 10.27 -18.33 22.81
N LEU A 115 10.43 -19.65 22.64
CA LEU A 115 9.63 -20.62 23.37
C LEU A 115 9.98 -20.55 24.86
N ALA A 116 8.99 -20.13 25.68
CA ALA A 116 9.10 -19.97 27.11
C ALA A 116 8.52 -21.14 27.90
N ALA A 117 7.45 -21.79 27.35
CA ALA A 117 6.83 -22.94 27.98
C ALA A 117 6.28 -23.92 26.96
N ALA A 118 6.42 -25.21 27.24
CA ALA A 118 5.76 -26.31 26.55
C ALA A 118 5.17 -27.25 27.59
N ARG A 119 4.07 -27.95 27.24
CA ARG A 119 3.43 -28.89 28.15
C ARG A 119 4.45 -29.95 28.65
N GLU A 120 4.37 -30.28 29.93
CA GLU A 120 5.17 -31.30 30.57
C GLU A 120 4.82 -32.72 30.04
N SER A 121 5.42 -33.08 28.93
CA SER A 121 5.68 -34.47 28.57
C SER A 121 7.20 -34.64 28.59
N GLY A 122 7.75 -35.79 28.95
CA GLY A 122 9.19 -36.01 29.20
C GLY A 122 10.16 -35.38 28.17
N GLU A 123 9.74 -35.19 26.94
CA GLU A 123 10.49 -34.55 25.87
C GLU A 123 10.18 -33.03 25.74
N GLY A 124 9.03 -32.54 26.25
CA GLY A 124 8.63 -31.12 26.13
C GLY A 124 9.62 -30.17 26.78
N LYS A 125 10.22 -30.55 27.91
CA LYS A 125 11.25 -29.78 28.60
C LYS A 125 12.52 -29.56 27.77
N LYS A 126 12.83 -30.47 26.83
CA LYS A 126 14.02 -30.35 25.97
C LYS A 126 13.91 -29.18 24.95
N PHE A 127 12.69 -28.77 24.58
CA PHE A 127 12.48 -27.66 23.66
C PHE A 127 12.58 -26.30 24.34
N VAL A 128 12.21 -26.19 25.62
CA VAL A 128 12.38 -24.97 26.41
C VAL A 128 13.89 -24.74 26.64
N GLY A 129 14.38 -23.58 26.23
CA GLY A 129 15.81 -23.26 26.28
C GLY A 129 16.64 -23.80 25.11
N SER A 130 16.07 -24.55 24.16
CA SER A 130 16.76 -25.04 22.96
C SER A 130 17.07 -23.94 21.93
N GLY A 131 16.60 -22.72 22.14
CA GLY A 131 16.69 -21.63 21.16
C GLY A 131 15.55 -21.62 20.15
N LEU A 132 14.54 -22.47 20.32
CA LEU A 132 13.36 -22.49 19.43
C LEU A 132 12.61 -21.17 19.52
N CYS A 133 12.39 -20.53 18.38
CA CYS A 133 11.74 -19.24 18.24
C CYS A 133 10.67 -19.28 17.12
N LEU A 134 9.72 -18.35 17.21
CA LEU A 134 8.86 -18.02 16.08
C LEU A 134 9.72 -17.47 14.93
N LYS A 135 9.32 -17.74 13.70
CA LYS A 135 10.03 -17.26 12.52
C LYS A 135 9.80 -15.74 12.39
N PRO A 136 10.85 -14.90 12.40
CA PRO A 136 10.70 -13.46 12.35
C PRO A 136 10.29 -12.99 10.95
N VAL A 137 9.66 -11.82 10.93
CA VAL A 137 9.33 -11.02 9.75
C VAL A 137 9.98 -9.66 9.93
N GLN A 138 10.46 -9.03 8.87
CA GLN A 138 11.08 -7.71 8.97
C GLN A 138 10.04 -6.63 9.29
N VAL A 139 10.46 -5.61 10.06
CA VAL A 139 9.64 -4.44 10.43
C VAL A 139 10.31 -3.18 9.94
N GLY A 140 9.52 -2.25 9.39
CA GLY A 140 9.96 -0.93 8.96
C GLY A 140 8.96 0.15 9.38
N PHE A 141 9.43 1.40 9.42
CA PHE A 141 8.63 2.55 9.86
C PHE A 141 8.72 3.68 8.86
N LEU A 142 7.59 4.29 8.57
CA LEU A 142 7.50 5.50 7.75
C LEU A 142 6.28 6.32 8.16
N ALA A 143 6.48 7.59 8.52
CA ALA A 143 5.40 8.54 8.80
C ALA A 143 4.40 8.05 9.89
N GLY A 144 4.88 7.37 10.94
CA GLY A 144 4.05 6.79 12.00
C GLY A 144 3.38 5.46 11.64
N PHE A 145 3.56 4.98 10.42
CA PHE A 145 3.03 3.69 9.98
C PHE A 145 4.08 2.58 10.09
N VAL A 146 3.59 1.40 10.46
CA VAL A 146 4.38 0.17 10.59
C VAL A 146 4.18 -0.68 9.35
N PHE A 147 5.30 -1.14 8.80
CA PHE A 147 5.33 -2.00 7.61
C PHE A 147 6.06 -3.31 7.93
N VAL A 148 5.72 -4.35 7.21
CA VAL A 148 6.36 -5.66 7.33
C VAL A 148 6.82 -6.17 5.97
N ASN A 149 7.89 -6.98 5.97
CA ASN A 149 8.37 -7.66 4.77
C ASN A 149 8.67 -9.13 5.09
N LEU A 150 8.10 -10.05 4.30
CA LEU A 150 8.25 -11.50 4.48
C LEU A 150 9.64 -12.00 4.09
N ASP A 151 10.35 -11.25 3.24
CA ASP A 151 11.74 -11.56 2.86
C ASP A 151 12.69 -11.09 3.97
N THR A 152 13.19 -12.03 4.75
CA THR A 152 14.15 -11.75 5.81
C THR A 152 15.52 -11.28 5.30
N GLY A 153 15.80 -11.43 4.00
CA GLY A 153 17.00 -10.93 3.33
C GLY A 153 16.84 -9.52 2.72
N ALA A 154 15.64 -8.93 2.79
CA ALA A 154 15.41 -7.60 2.24
C ALA A 154 16.28 -6.54 2.96
N ALA A 155 16.73 -5.52 2.21
CA ALA A 155 17.39 -4.36 2.78
C ALA A 155 16.46 -3.64 3.78
N PRO A 156 17.00 -2.94 4.79
CA PRO A 156 16.21 -2.15 5.72
C PRO A 156 15.23 -1.21 5.00
N PHE A 157 14.00 -1.09 5.52
CA PHE A 157 12.97 -0.25 4.92
C PHE A 157 13.40 1.21 4.73
N SER A 158 14.17 1.74 5.67
CA SER A 158 14.73 3.09 5.60
C SER A 158 15.61 3.31 4.36
N ASN A 159 16.35 2.30 3.91
CA ASN A 159 17.16 2.40 2.70
C ASN A 159 16.29 2.49 1.44
N PHE A 160 15.11 1.85 1.49
CA PHE A 160 14.15 1.84 0.39
C PHE A 160 13.28 3.11 0.35
N THR A 161 13.12 3.80 1.49
CA THR A 161 12.16 4.92 1.63
C THR A 161 12.78 6.24 2.07
N ALA A 162 14.11 6.38 2.15
CA ALA A 162 14.74 7.59 2.65
C ALA A 162 14.33 8.87 1.88
N GLU A 163 14.33 8.82 0.55
CA GLU A 163 13.93 9.95 -0.28
C GLU A 163 12.43 10.24 -0.18
N LEU A 164 11.60 9.20 -0.08
CA LEU A 164 10.16 9.32 0.13
C LEU A 164 9.87 9.98 1.49
N ALA A 165 10.55 9.56 2.55
CA ALA A 165 10.42 10.15 3.88
C ALA A 165 10.77 11.64 3.88
N ALA A 166 11.87 12.01 3.20
CA ALA A 166 12.26 13.40 3.02
C ALA A 166 11.22 14.21 2.21
N SER A 167 10.70 13.63 1.13
CA SER A 167 9.64 14.25 0.32
C SER A 167 8.37 14.52 1.13
N ILE A 168 7.90 13.53 1.92
CA ILE A 168 6.74 13.70 2.81
C ILE A 168 7.02 14.78 3.86
N ALA A 169 8.17 14.74 4.54
CA ALA A 169 8.51 15.68 5.58
C ALA A 169 8.62 17.14 5.08
N ASN A 170 9.04 17.35 3.84
CA ASN A 170 9.06 18.67 3.21
C ASN A 170 7.66 19.24 2.99
N VAL A 171 6.67 18.40 2.72
CA VAL A 171 5.28 18.83 2.48
C VAL A 171 4.51 18.98 3.80
N ILE A 172 4.74 18.08 4.75
CA ILE A 172 4.00 18.04 6.03
C ILE A 172 4.96 17.83 7.21
N PRO A 173 5.68 18.90 7.63
CA PRO A 173 6.69 18.82 8.68
C PRO A 173 6.10 18.54 10.07
N ASP A 174 4.82 18.82 10.30
CA ASP A 174 4.10 18.65 11.56
C ASP A 174 3.30 17.34 11.64
N LEU A 175 3.59 16.36 10.79
CA LEU A 175 2.84 15.09 10.71
C LEU A 175 2.78 14.33 12.04
N SER A 176 3.79 14.45 12.90
CA SER A 176 3.80 13.83 14.23
C SER A 176 2.67 14.29 15.16
N GLY A 177 2.05 15.43 14.86
CA GLY A 177 0.87 15.93 15.56
C GLY A 177 -0.46 15.35 15.06
N TYR A 178 -0.44 14.53 14.01
CA TYR A 178 -1.63 13.94 13.43
C TYR A 178 -1.94 12.60 14.10
N LYS A 179 -3.22 12.27 14.20
CA LYS A 179 -3.70 11.02 14.82
C LYS A 179 -4.58 10.25 13.86
N VAL A 180 -4.58 8.93 14.03
CA VAL A 180 -5.56 8.07 13.37
C VAL A 180 -6.94 8.51 13.83
N ARG A 181 -7.77 8.87 12.88
CA ARG A 181 -9.15 9.23 13.15
C ARG A 181 -9.96 7.98 13.49
N GLU A 182 -10.72 8.00 14.58
CA GLU A 182 -11.63 6.90 14.92
C GLU A 182 -12.61 6.61 13.78
N GLY A 183 -12.75 5.34 13.44
CA GLY A 183 -13.62 4.88 12.35
C GLY A 183 -13.02 5.05 10.94
N THR A 184 -11.74 5.43 10.80
CA THR A 184 -11.10 5.65 9.50
C THR A 184 -10.35 4.47 8.92
N SER A 185 -10.44 3.29 9.49
CA SER A 185 -10.05 2.05 8.80
C SER A 185 -11.10 1.75 7.73
N TYR A 186 -11.10 2.50 6.64
CA TYR A 186 -12.12 2.37 5.62
C TYR A 186 -11.73 1.32 4.57
N PHE A 187 -12.68 0.47 4.32
CA PHE A 187 -12.79 -0.31 3.12
C PHE A 187 -13.14 0.63 1.96
N GLY A 188 -12.19 0.89 1.07
CA GLY A 188 -12.38 1.76 -0.09
C GLY A 188 -13.19 1.10 -1.21
N GLY A 189 -13.55 -0.17 -1.03
CA GLY A 189 -14.36 -0.96 -1.93
C GLY A 189 -13.60 -2.03 -2.68
N ASP A 190 -14.37 -2.95 -3.23
CA ASP A 190 -13.90 -3.96 -4.16
C ASP A 190 -13.69 -3.32 -5.53
N TYR A 191 -12.50 -3.45 -6.07
CA TYR A 191 -12.16 -3.09 -7.45
C TYR A 191 -12.21 -4.36 -8.28
N GLU A 192 -13.21 -4.48 -9.15
CA GLU A 192 -13.35 -5.59 -10.09
C GLU A 192 -12.30 -5.48 -11.21
N CYS A 193 -11.04 -5.43 -10.82
CA CYS A 193 -9.91 -5.35 -11.72
C CYS A 193 -8.62 -5.87 -11.08
N ASN A 194 -7.64 -6.16 -11.93
CA ASN A 194 -6.27 -6.43 -11.52
C ASN A 194 -5.69 -5.24 -10.76
N TRP A 195 -4.87 -5.51 -9.74
CA TRP A 195 -4.25 -4.47 -8.92
C TRP A 195 -3.46 -3.42 -9.74
N LYS A 196 -2.85 -3.83 -10.87
CA LYS A 196 -2.13 -2.91 -11.76
C LYS A 196 -3.06 -1.95 -12.49
N VAL A 197 -4.26 -2.38 -12.88
CA VAL A 197 -5.26 -1.48 -13.48
C VAL A 197 -5.61 -0.35 -12.54
N ALA A 198 -5.81 -0.64 -11.24
CA ALA A 198 -6.09 0.37 -10.24
C ALA A 198 -4.89 1.32 -10.01
N ILE A 199 -3.66 0.81 -10.08
CA ILE A 199 -2.44 1.63 -9.95
C ILE A 199 -2.20 2.47 -11.21
N ASP A 200 -2.38 1.92 -12.40
CA ASP A 200 -2.25 2.63 -13.67
C ASP A 200 -3.22 3.82 -13.73
N ASN A 201 -4.49 3.59 -13.37
CA ASN A 201 -5.51 4.63 -13.28
C ASN A 201 -5.13 5.73 -12.26
N TYR A 202 -4.62 5.35 -11.09
CA TYR A 202 -4.19 6.30 -10.07
C TYR A 202 -3.00 7.19 -10.52
N LEU A 203 -2.15 6.69 -11.38
CA LEU A 203 -0.86 7.31 -11.70
C LEU A 203 -0.93 8.41 -12.77
N GLU A 204 -2.06 8.62 -13.42
CA GLU A 204 -2.20 9.65 -14.44
C GLU A 204 -3.49 10.44 -14.25
N CYS A 205 -3.51 11.67 -14.74
CA CYS A 205 -4.69 12.54 -14.71
C CYS A 205 -5.17 12.90 -16.13
N TYR A 206 -4.72 12.15 -17.14
CA TYR A 206 -5.16 12.33 -18.51
C TYR A 206 -6.66 12.03 -18.65
N HIS A 207 -7.19 11.08 -17.86
CA HIS A 207 -8.60 10.77 -17.78
C HIS A 207 -9.41 11.75 -16.94
N CYS A 208 -8.78 12.55 -16.06
CA CYS A 208 -9.47 13.35 -15.05
C CYS A 208 -10.51 14.34 -15.65
N GLU A 209 -10.17 15.05 -16.73
CA GLU A 209 -11.09 16.00 -17.35
C GLU A 209 -12.33 15.32 -17.95
N THR A 210 -12.24 14.03 -18.28
CA THR A 210 -13.37 13.26 -18.80
C THR A 210 -14.19 12.63 -17.67
N ALA A 211 -13.54 12.05 -16.68
CA ALA A 211 -14.16 11.24 -15.64
C ALA A 211 -14.52 12.03 -14.37
N HIS A 212 -13.64 12.93 -13.93
CA HIS A 212 -13.69 13.55 -12.59
C HIS A 212 -14.01 15.05 -12.64
N LYS A 213 -15.21 15.39 -13.09
CA LYS A 213 -15.63 16.79 -13.24
C LYS A 213 -15.51 17.61 -11.95
N SER A 214 -15.90 17.03 -10.81
CA SER A 214 -15.83 17.69 -9.52
C SER A 214 -14.39 17.85 -9.00
N PHE A 215 -13.51 16.91 -9.30
CA PHE A 215 -12.08 17.03 -9.01
C PHE A 215 -11.43 18.13 -9.84
N CYS A 216 -11.67 18.17 -11.14
CA CYS A 216 -11.16 19.22 -12.03
C CYS A 216 -11.76 20.62 -11.76
N ASP A 217 -12.95 20.70 -11.14
CA ASP A 217 -13.49 21.98 -10.67
C ASP A 217 -12.74 22.50 -9.43
N MET A 218 -12.21 21.59 -8.60
CA MET A 218 -11.46 21.90 -7.39
C MET A 218 -9.97 22.14 -7.67
N MET A 219 -9.36 21.35 -8.59
CA MET A 219 -7.92 21.27 -8.83
C MET A 219 -7.55 21.73 -10.24
N ASP A 220 -6.41 22.38 -10.37
CA ASP A 220 -5.83 22.71 -11.68
C ASP A 220 -4.96 21.56 -12.20
N VAL A 221 -5.62 20.54 -12.75
CA VAL A 221 -4.95 19.33 -13.26
C VAL A 221 -3.98 19.64 -14.41
N LYS A 222 -4.17 20.74 -15.13
CA LYS A 222 -3.28 21.13 -16.26
C LYS A 222 -1.92 21.63 -15.78
N ARG A 223 -1.83 22.13 -14.55
CA ARG A 223 -0.59 22.59 -13.92
C ARG A 223 0.03 21.56 -12.99
N SER A 224 -0.52 20.37 -12.97
CA SER A 224 0.04 19.28 -12.18
C SER A 224 1.41 18.87 -12.70
N THR A 225 2.26 18.39 -11.78
CA THR A 225 3.62 17.93 -12.08
C THR A 225 3.91 16.63 -11.35
N PHE A 226 4.96 15.94 -11.77
CA PHE A 226 5.42 14.73 -11.09
C PHE A 226 6.95 14.65 -10.99
N THR A 227 7.42 13.85 -10.06
CA THR A 227 8.83 13.46 -9.95
C THR A 227 8.93 11.94 -9.91
N LEU A 228 9.83 11.39 -10.71
CA LEU A 228 10.06 9.95 -10.84
C LEU A 228 11.29 9.56 -10.04
N HIS A 229 11.13 8.54 -9.18
CA HIS A 229 12.20 7.93 -8.40
C HIS A 229 12.28 6.43 -8.70
N ASP A 230 13.30 5.77 -8.19
CA ASP A 230 13.49 4.33 -8.41
C ASP A 230 12.45 3.44 -7.72
N ASN A 231 11.96 3.88 -6.56
CA ASN A 231 11.06 3.11 -5.70
C ASN A 231 9.71 3.76 -5.48
N PHE A 232 9.55 5.03 -5.84
CA PHE A 232 8.31 5.77 -5.68
C PHE A 232 8.12 6.81 -6.78
N ILE A 233 6.89 7.29 -6.91
CA ILE A 233 6.48 8.35 -7.82
C ILE A 233 5.77 9.40 -6.99
N TYR A 234 6.14 10.66 -7.15
CA TYR A 234 5.46 11.79 -6.52
C TYR A 234 4.71 12.59 -7.55
N GLN A 235 3.46 12.94 -7.25
CA GLN A 235 2.59 13.78 -8.07
C GLN A 235 2.10 14.96 -7.25
N PHE A 236 2.15 16.14 -7.83
CA PHE A 236 1.66 17.39 -7.27
C PHE A 236 0.57 17.97 -8.15
N VAL A 237 -0.58 18.29 -7.56
CA VAL A 237 -1.71 18.90 -8.26
C VAL A 237 -2.07 20.20 -7.54
N PRO A 238 -1.82 21.36 -8.14
CA PRO A 238 -2.11 22.64 -7.49
C PRO A 238 -3.61 22.90 -7.39
N SER A 239 -3.98 23.69 -6.41
CA SER A 239 -5.35 24.16 -6.22
C SER A 239 -5.86 24.95 -7.43
N GLY A 240 -7.15 24.81 -7.72
CA GLY A 240 -7.86 25.68 -8.64
C GLY A 240 -8.18 27.08 -8.09
N GLY A 241 -7.83 27.35 -6.81
CA GLY A 241 -8.02 28.65 -6.16
C GLY A 241 -9.46 29.00 -5.79
N LYS A 242 -10.34 27.99 -5.68
CA LYS A 242 -11.76 28.16 -5.36
C LYS A 242 -12.07 27.70 -3.93
N GLU A 243 -12.81 28.51 -3.16
CA GLU A 243 -13.31 28.12 -1.83
C GLU A 243 -14.55 27.22 -1.92
N THR A 244 -15.30 27.32 -3.00
CA THR A 244 -16.46 26.49 -3.28
C THR A 244 -16.24 25.73 -4.59
N SER A 245 -16.43 24.43 -4.54
CA SER A 245 -16.33 23.55 -5.71
C SER A 245 -17.51 22.59 -5.78
N ALA A 246 -17.65 21.90 -6.89
CA ALA A 246 -18.63 20.82 -7.04
C ALA A 246 -18.32 19.61 -6.15
N ALA A 247 -17.12 19.53 -5.58
CA ALA A 247 -16.71 18.46 -4.66
C ALA A 247 -17.17 18.75 -3.22
N TYR A 248 -16.55 19.75 -2.60
CA TYR A 248 -16.84 20.22 -1.22
C TYR A 248 -16.17 21.58 -0.99
N PRO A 249 -16.57 22.35 0.02
CA PRO A 249 -15.97 23.64 0.32
C PRO A 249 -14.57 23.50 0.95
N ILE A 250 -13.67 24.40 0.58
CA ILE A 250 -12.27 24.49 1.08
C ILE A 250 -12.05 25.88 1.68
N ASN A 251 -11.40 25.95 2.84
CA ASN A 251 -10.90 27.20 3.39
C ASN A 251 -9.45 27.40 2.91
N LEU A 252 -9.23 28.31 1.98
CA LEU A 252 -7.91 28.55 1.36
C LEU A 252 -6.83 29.04 2.34
N VAL A 253 -7.20 29.44 3.56
CA VAL A 253 -6.27 29.92 4.60
C VAL A 253 -5.87 28.84 5.59
N GLU A 254 -6.82 27.99 5.99
CA GLU A 254 -6.62 27.01 7.09
C GLU A 254 -6.37 25.59 6.60
N ASP A 255 -6.90 25.26 5.43
CA ASP A 255 -6.89 23.89 4.90
C ASP A 255 -5.60 23.57 4.10
N ALA A 256 -5.39 22.30 3.82
CA ALA A 256 -4.54 21.88 2.73
C ALA A 256 -5.22 22.30 1.42
N VAL A 257 -4.54 23.06 0.58
CA VAL A 257 -5.13 23.57 -0.66
C VAL A 257 -4.70 22.77 -1.88
N ASP A 258 -3.48 22.24 -1.87
CA ASP A 258 -2.89 21.46 -2.95
C ASP A 258 -3.02 19.95 -2.70
N GLY A 259 -3.02 19.19 -3.79
CA GLY A 259 -2.98 17.73 -3.76
C GLY A 259 -1.54 17.22 -3.85
N HIS A 260 -1.19 16.31 -2.95
CA HIS A 260 0.12 15.63 -2.94
C HIS A 260 -0.09 14.13 -2.89
N PHE A 261 0.52 13.40 -3.82
CA PHE A 261 0.28 11.99 -3.98
C PHE A 261 1.60 11.25 -4.22
N TRP A 262 1.88 10.20 -3.44
CA TRP A 262 3.07 9.38 -3.57
C TRP A 262 2.65 7.93 -3.76
N LEU A 263 3.12 7.30 -4.82
CA LEU A 263 3.05 5.83 -4.96
C LEU A 263 4.38 5.24 -4.53
N LEU A 264 4.41 4.48 -3.46
CA LEU A 264 5.52 3.58 -3.11
C LEU A 264 5.26 2.21 -3.74
N PHE A 265 6.19 1.75 -4.58
CA PHE A 265 6.07 0.45 -5.25
C PHE A 265 5.96 -0.71 -4.23
N PRO A 266 5.08 -1.71 -4.44
CA PRO A 266 4.25 -1.88 -5.65
C PRO A 266 2.89 -1.15 -5.61
N ASN A 267 2.29 -0.93 -4.45
CA ASN A 267 0.86 -0.65 -4.35
C ASN A 267 0.45 0.21 -3.15
N ILE A 268 1.41 0.87 -2.50
CA ILE A 268 1.13 1.72 -1.33
C ILE A 268 1.12 3.18 -1.78
N VAL A 269 0.08 3.89 -1.42
CA VAL A 269 -0.12 5.29 -1.76
C VAL A 269 -0.20 6.13 -0.49
N PHE A 270 0.59 7.20 -0.44
CA PHE A 270 0.40 8.27 0.54
C PHE A 270 -0.24 9.47 -0.15
N SER A 271 -1.13 10.17 0.52
CA SER A 271 -1.83 11.28 -0.09
C SER A 271 -2.23 12.37 0.90
N ILE A 272 -2.20 13.61 0.41
CA ILE A 272 -2.86 14.77 0.99
C ILE A 272 -3.87 15.23 -0.04
N PHE A 273 -5.14 15.25 0.31
CA PHE A 273 -6.20 15.86 -0.50
C PHE A 273 -6.49 17.27 -0.01
N PRO A 274 -6.91 18.18 -0.92
CA PRO A 274 -7.42 19.47 -0.51
C PRO A 274 -8.53 19.38 0.53
N GLY A 275 -8.69 20.41 1.35
CA GLY A 275 -9.66 20.45 2.44
C GLY A 275 -9.01 20.40 3.81
N THR A 276 -9.74 20.00 4.84
CA THR A 276 -9.20 19.89 6.20
C THR A 276 -7.86 19.16 6.20
N LYS A 277 -6.89 19.65 6.99
CA LYS A 277 -5.56 19.04 7.08
C LYS A 277 -5.65 17.54 7.28
N ASN A 278 -5.04 16.79 6.38
CA ASN A 278 -5.12 15.33 6.36
C ASN A 278 -3.83 14.72 5.80
N PHE A 279 -3.57 13.47 6.16
CA PHE A 279 -2.57 12.61 5.54
C PHE A 279 -3.09 11.19 5.53
N SER A 280 -3.07 10.53 4.40
CA SER A 280 -3.61 9.18 4.27
C SER A 280 -2.55 8.22 3.74
N VAL A 281 -2.58 6.99 4.25
CA VAL A 281 -1.97 5.84 3.59
C VAL A 281 -3.10 4.97 3.01
N SER A 282 -2.96 4.56 1.77
CA SER A 282 -3.85 3.58 1.15
C SER A 282 -3.04 2.53 0.40
N TRP A 283 -3.66 1.38 0.16
CA TRP A 283 -3.03 0.32 -0.64
C TRP A 283 -4.08 -0.44 -1.43
N VAL A 284 -3.65 -0.93 -2.58
CA VAL A 284 -4.46 -1.81 -3.43
C VAL A 284 -4.06 -3.25 -3.14
N GLU A 285 -4.86 -3.96 -2.37
CA GLU A 285 -4.65 -5.35 -1.99
C GLU A 285 -5.07 -6.28 -3.12
N PRO A 286 -4.16 -7.01 -3.79
CA PRO A 286 -4.54 -7.96 -4.82
C PRO A 286 -5.20 -9.19 -4.20
N VAL A 287 -6.38 -9.56 -4.69
CA VAL A 287 -7.15 -10.73 -4.23
C VAL A 287 -7.06 -11.85 -5.25
N SER A 288 -7.31 -11.52 -6.52
CA SER A 288 -7.18 -12.42 -7.66
C SER A 288 -6.70 -11.65 -8.89
N VAL A 289 -6.55 -12.34 -10.00
CA VAL A 289 -6.16 -11.70 -11.26
C VAL A 289 -7.12 -10.59 -11.72
N GLU A 290 -8.39 -10.69 -11.34
CA GLU A 290 -9.46 -9.76 -11.73
C GLU A 290 -10.12 -9.03 -10.56
N MET A 291 -9.54 -9.15 -9.36
CA MET A 291 -10.11 -8.54 -8.16
C MET A 291 -9.01 -7.98 -7.27
N SER A 292 -9.20 -6.75 -6.84
CA SER A 292 -8.39 -6.10 -5.80
C SER A 292 -9.27 -5.35 -4.81
N ILE A 293 -8.73 -5.04 -3.65
CA ILE A 293 -9.42 -4.28 -2.60
C ILE A 293 -8.61 -3.03 -2.30
N ARG A 294 -9.23 -1.87 -2.37
CA ARG A 294 -8.62 -0.65 -1.87
C ARG A 294 -8.90 -0.48 -0.38
N ARG A 295 -7.83 -0.27 0.39
CA ARG A 295 -7.90 0.06 1.82
C ARG A 295 -7.18 1.36 2.09
N PHE A 296 -7.54 2.07 3.15
CA PHE A 296 -6.84 3.29 3.56
C PHE A 296 -7.02 3.62 5.04
N VAL A 297 -6.10 4.40 5.56
CA VAL A 297 -6.15 5.01 6.90
C VAL A 297 -5.82 6.48 6.76
N THR A 298 -6.61 7.34 7.40
CA THR A 298 -6.39 8.80 7.39
C THR A 298 -5.97 9.29 8.76
N LEU A 299 -4.95 10.12 8.78
CA LEU A 299 -4.49 10.89 9.92
C LEU A 299 -4.96 12.34 9.80
N THR A 300 -5.36 12.93 10.89
CA THR A 300 -5.75 14.35 10.97
C THR A 300 -5.24 14.96 12.28
N PRO A 301 -4.98 16.27 12.35
CA PRO A 301 -4.78 16.95 13.64
C PRO A 301 -6.10 17.01 14.42
N ASP A 302 -6.01 17.21 15.73
CA ASP A 302 -7.20 17.23 16.62
C ASP A 302 -8.15 18.41 16.35
N ASN A 303 -7.66 19.52 15.83
CA ASN A 303 -8.36 20.80 15.72
C ASN A 303 -9.03 21.02 14.34
N ILE A 304 -9.42 19.98 13.63
CA ILE A 304 -10.11 20.12 12.33
C ILE A 304 -11.63 20.18 12.50
N SER A 305 -12.31 20.77 11.50
CA SER A 305 -13.76 20.69 11.37
C SER A 305 -14.20 19.27 11.01
N LYS A 306 -14.87 18.59 11.94
CA LYS A 306 -15.40 17.23 11.71
C LYS A 306 -16.43 17.18 10.57
N GLU A 307 -17.22 18.25 10.41
CA GLU A 307 -18.22 18.35 9.34
C GLU A 307 -17.56 18.44 7.97
N ARG A 308 -16.56 19.33 7.80
CA ARG A 308 -15.83 19.48 6.53
C ARG A 308 -15.03 18.20 6.19
N GLU A 309 -14.44 17.58 7.20
CA GLU A 309 -13.73 16.30 7.01
C GLU A 309 -14.69 15.19 6.58
N ALA A 310 -15.89 15.14 7.15
CA ALA A 310 -16.92 14.18 6.74
C ALA A 310 -17.37 14.43 5.29
N ALA A 311 -17.51 15.69 4.87
CA ALA A 311 -17.85 16.05 3.50
C ALA A 311 -16.75 15.60 2.51
N ARG A 312 -15.47 15.87 2.81
CA ARG A 312 -14.32 15.43 2.02
C ARG A 312 -14.29 13.90 1.90
N SER A 313 -14.40 13.20 3.02
CA SER A 313 -14.40 11.72 3.05
C SER A 313 -15.56 11.13 2.26
N LYS A 314 -16.77 11.69 2.43
CA LYS A 314 -17.96 11.24 1.69
C LYS A 314 -17.77 11.41 0.19
N TRP A 315 -17.29 12.58 -0.26
CA TRP A 315 -17.03 12.82 -1.68
C TRP A 315 -15.97 11.85 -2.22
N GLY A 316 -14.85 11.69 -1.52
CA GLY A 316 -13.78 10.79 -1.92
C GLY A 316 -14.26 9.35 -2.11
N LEU A 317 -15.13 8.86 -1.22
CA LEU A 317 -15.64 7.50 -1.29
C LEU A 317 -16.77 7.31 -2.29
N SER A 318 -17.76 8.21 -2.29
CA SER A 318 -19.01 7.99 -3.02
C SER A 318 -19.03 8.64 -4.42
N VAL A 319 -18.05 9.50 -4.72
CA VAL A 319 -17.92 10.14 -6.04
C VAL A 319 -16.62 9.70 -6.70
N LEU A 320 -15.47 10.24 -6.27
CA LEU A 320 -14.19 10.01 -6.92
C LEU A 320 -13.84 8.51 -7.02
N ASN A 321 -13.89 7.81 -5.91
CA ASN A 321 -13.55 6.38 -5.87
C ASN A 321 -14.54 5.52 -6.69
N GLU A 322 -15.81 5.91 -6.77
CA GLU A 322 -16.81 5.18 -7.58
C GLU A 322 -16.62 5.42 -9.08
N GLU A 323 -16.26 6.65 -9.48
CA GLU A 323 -15.90 6.97 -10.86
C GLU A 323 -14.71 6.13 -11.32
N ASP A 324 -13.64 6.04 -10.50
CA ASP A 324 -12.47 5.20 -10.77
C ASP A 324 -12.81 3.71 -10.88
N ARG A 325 -13.63 3.20 -9.97
CA ARG A 325 -14.03 1.78 -9.98
C ARG A 325 -14.73 1.38 -11.29
N GLN A 326 -15.61 2.24 -11.80
CA GLN A 326 -16.32 1.99 -13.06
C GLN A 326 -15.36 1.96 -14.24
N ILE A 327 -14.38 2.88 -14.28
CA ILE A 327 -13.35 2.91 -15.31
C ILE A 327 -12.48 1.67 -15.23
N CYS A 328 -11.92 1.37 -14.06
CA CYS A 328 -11.04 0.22 -13.84
C CYS A 328 -11.71 -1.11 -14.21
N ARG A 329 -12.97 -1.29 -13.84
CA ARG A 329 -13.76 -2.46 -14.25
C ARG A 329 -13.90 -2.56 -15.76
N SER A 330 -14.18 -1.43 -16.44
CA SER A 330 -14.30 -1.40 -17.91
C SER A 330 -12.98 -1.73 -18.58
N VAL A 331 -11.85 -1.18 -18.06
CA VAL A 331 -10.51 -1.45 -18.54
C VAL A 331 -10.15 -2.93 -18.37
N GLN A 332 -10.42 -3.52 -17.19
CA GLN A 332 -10.19 -4.95 -16.94
C GLN A 332 -10.90 -5.84 -17.97
N ASN A 333 -12.16 -5.54 -18.26
CA ASN A 333 -12.91 -6.26 -19.28
C ASN A 333 -12.27 -6.14 -20.67
N GLY A 334 -11.65 -5.01 -20.98
CA GLY A 334 -10.93 -4.76 -22.23
C GLY A 334 -9.62 -5.56 -22.34
N MET A 335 -8.88 -5.72 -21.21
CA MET A 335 -7.58 -6.38 -21.20
C MET A 335 -7.61 -7.84 -21.66
N SER A 336 -8.73 -8.54 -21.50
CA SER A 336 -8.92 -9.92 -21.93
C SER A 336 -9.48 -10.06 -23.36
N GLN A 337 -9.78 -8.95 -24.04
CA GLN A 337 -10.38 -8.99 -25.38
C GLN A 337 -9.36 -9.31 -26.46
N ARG A 338 -9.77 -10.11 -27.46
CA ARG A 338 -8.91 -10.44 -28.62
C ARG A 338 -8.47 -9.24 -29.46
N GLY A 339 -9.21 -8.13 -29.35
CA GLY A 339 -8.90 -6.88 -30.05
C GLY A 339 -7.88 -5.99 -29.35
N PHE A 340 -7.42 -6.37 -28.16
CA PHE A 340 -6.46 -5.63 -27.37
C PHE A 340 -5.23 -6.50 -27.07
N ASP A 341 -4.07 -6.04 -27.50
CA ASP A 341 -2.78 -6.67 -27.19
C ASP A 341 -2.01 -5.82 -26.18
N MET A 342 -1.59 -4.63 -26.59
CA MET A 342 -0.87 -3.64 -25.76
C MET A 342 -1.38 -2.24 -26.08
N GLY A 343 -1.52 -1.39 -25.05
CA GLY A 343 -1.82 0.02 -25.19
C GLY A 343 -0.59 0.86 -25.64
N TYR A 344 -0.79 2.17 -25.68
CA TYR A 344 0.24 3.17 -25.98
C TYR A 344 0.32 4.15 -24.81
N TYR A 345 1.52 4.60 -24.44
CA TYR A 345 1.67 5.72 -23.53
C TYR A 345 1.52 7.04 -24.26
N LEU A 346 0.79 7.94 -23.66
CA LEU A 346 0.83 9.34 -24.00
C LEU A 346 1.96 10.01 -23.21
N LEU A 347 3.11 10.19 -23.84
CA LEU A 347 4.31 10.72 -23.19
C LEU A 347 4.48 12.21 -23.47
N ASP A 348 4.89 12.95 -22.44
CA ASP A 348 5.20 14.37 -22.52
C ASP A 348 6.63 14.62 -22.01
N SER A 349 7.37 15.46 -22.75
CA SER A 349 8.71 15.90 -22.37
C SER A 349 8.71 16.97 -21.26
N LEU A 350 7.58 17.60 -21.01
CA LEU A 350 7.42 18.69 -20.02
C LEU A 350 7.06 18.17 -18.60
N ASN A 351 6.96 16.84 -18.45
CA ASN A 351 6.56 16.21 -17.18
C ASN A 351 5.22 16.71 -16.62
N GLY A 352 4.29 17.06 -17.49
CA GLY A 352 2.93 17.40 -17.12
C GLY A 352 2.12 16.12 -16.78
N ASN A 353 1.27 16.18 -15.78
CA ASN A 353 0.49 15.04 -15.29
C ASN A 353 -0.69 14.64 -16.20
N LEU A 354 -0.89 15.34 -17.29
CA LEU A 354 -1.74 14.90 -18.40
C LEU A 354 -1.04 13.87 -19.31
N SER A 355 0.20 13.50 -18.98
CA SER A 355 0.96 12.44 -19.64
C SER A 355 0.94 11.16 -18.81
N GLU A 356 1.31 10.04 -19.42
CA GLU A 356 1.41 8.73 -18.78
C GLU A 356 2.87 8.32 -18.47
N ASN A 357 3.75 9.30 -18.30
CA ASN A 357 5.15 9.08 -17.90
C ASN A 357 5.24 8.34 -16.55
N THR A 358 4.32 8.61 -15.64
CA THR A 358 4.20 7.96 -14.32
C THR A 358 3.79 6.50 -14.45
N VAL A 359 2.84 6.17 -15.30
CA VAL A 359 2.44 4.79 -15.63
C VAL A 359 3.62 4.03 -16.24
N ARG A 360 4.33 4.65 -17.20
CA ARG A 360 5.54 4.06 -17.77
C ARG A 360 6.62 3.78 -16.72
N GLN A 361 6.83 4.69 -15.76
CA GLN A 361 7.79 4.47 -14.67
C GLN A 361 7.35 3.31 -13.77
N PHE A 362 6.07 3.20 -13.47
CA PHE A 362 5.54 2.07 -12.71
C PHE A 362 5.76 0.74 -13.44
N HIS A 363 5.49 0.68 -14.73
CA HIS A 363 5.77 -0.53 -15.53
C HIS A 363 7.27 -0.86 -15.58
N ARG A 364 8.16 0.13 -15.58
CA ARG A 364 9.61 -0.10 -15.46
C ARG A 364 9.99 -0.68 -14.10
N MET A 365 9.40 -0.17 -13.01
CA MET A 365 9.58 -0.76 -11.68
C MET A 365 9.08 -2.21 -11.67
N TYR A 366 7.87 -2.45 -12.19
CA TYR A 366 7.29 -3.78 -12.31
C TYR A 366 8.23 -4.73 -13.08
N MET A 367 8.72 -4.31 -14.23
CA MET A 367 9.64 -5.11 -15.04
C MET A 367 10.94 -5.45 -14.32
N ARG A 368 11.52 -4.52 -13.56
CA ARG A 368 12.73 -4.78 -12.74
C ARG A 368 12.49 -5.85 -11.67
N TRP A 369 11.31 -5.87 -11.06
CA TRP A 369 10.97 -6.85 -10.04
C TRP A 369 10.62 -8.22 -10.61
N MET A 370 9.88 -8.24 -11.70
CA MET A 370 9.47 -9.49 -12.35
C MET A 370 10.61 -10.16 -13.14
N PHE A 371 11.46 -9.36 -13.76
CA PHE A 371 12.49 -9.79 -14.72
C PHE A 371 13.86 -9.17 -14.40
N PRO A 372 14.44 -9.41 -13.21
CA PRO A 372 15.68 -8.76 -12.78
C PRO A 372 16.86 -9.03 -13.73
N ASP A 373 16.85 -10.17 -14.43
CA ASP A 373 17.91 -10.58 -15.34
C ASP A 373 17.73 -10.02 -16.78
N ALA A 374 16.59 -9.38 -17.08
CA ALA A 374 16.28 -8.90 -18.44
C ALA A 374 16.96 -7.56 -18.80
N GLY A 375 17.72 -6.95 -17.88
CA GLY A 375 18.51 -5.76 -18.15
C GLY A 375 17.69 -4.53 -18.56
N VAL A 376 16.49 -4.39 -18.01
CA VAL A 376 15.63 -3.18 -18.20
C VAL A 376 16.41 -1.97 -17.69
N ARG A 377 17.09 -1.27 -18.58
CA ARG A 377 17.83 -0.04 -18.29
C ARG A 377 16.82 1.08 -18.02
N THR A 378 17.10 1.85 -16.98
CA THR A 378 16.38 3.09 -16.60
C THR A 378 16.41 4.15 -17.68
#